data_ac131aa83e824fd72b83f3589f51a1f2
#
_entry.id   ac131aa83e824fd72b83f3589f51a1f2
#
_cell.length_a   1.000
_cell.length_b   1.000
_cell.length_c   1.000
_cell.angle_alpha   90.00
_cell.angle_beta   90.00
_cell.angle_gamma   90.00
#
_symmetry.space_group_name_H-M   'P 1'
#
loop_
_entity.id
_entity.type
_entity.pdbx_description
1 polymer ?
#
loop_
_entity_poly.entity_id
_entity_poly.type
_entity_poly.pdbx_seq_one_letter_code
_entity_poly.pdbx_strand_id
1 'polypeptide(L)'
;MSVYKDESEFDAPWENISSAWLRRYPNPYSSHVVSADVLERYIDEKGRLHTERLLVKQGRVPRWASELLNVSKSYILERSIIDANKRELLSETFNIDHLKLLKAMEYNRYQPSQEDSSKTSITTLAQFASPLRLGLGRRVQKYCLKRFPEQLIGSRRGILYVLQKYKSFS
;
A
#
# COMPACT_ATOMS: atom_id res chain seq x y z
N MET A 1 -19.44 -5.37 1.42
CA MET A 1 -18.00 -5.36 1.10
C MET A 1 -17.82 -5.02 -0.36
N SER A 2 -16.91 -4.11 -0.66
CA SER A 2 -16.56 -3.72 -2.02
C SER A 2 -15.13 -4.14 -2.31
N VAL A 3 -14.85 -4.60 -3.53
CA VAL A 3 -13.55 -5.15 -3.94
C VAL A 3 -13.05 -4.39 -5.16
N TYR A 4 -11.77 -4.08 -5.17
CA TYR A 4 -11.04 -3.52 -6.31
C TYR A 4 -9.89 -4.44 -6.67
N LYS A 5 -9.73 -4.71 -7.96
CA LYS A 5 -8.60 -5.50 -8.48
C LYS A 5 -7.90 -4.71 -9.56
N ASP A 6 -6.59 -4.82 -9.61
CA ASP A 6 -5.75 -4.19 -10.61
C ASP A 6 -4.54 -5.06 -10.92
N GLU A 7 -4.14 -5.05 -12.18
CA GLU A 7 -2.91 -5.66 -12.66
C GLU A 7 -2.15 -4.63 -13.50
N SER A 8 -0.86 -4.49 -13.23
CA SER A 8 -0.02 -3.52 -13.92
C SER A 8 1.44 -3.95 -13.90
N GLU A 9 2.29 -3.20 -14.59
CA GLU A 9 3.73 -3.46 -14.64
C GLU A 9 4.54 -2.21 -14.32
N PHE A 10 5.72 -2.42 -13.71
CA PHE A 10 6.81 -1.47 -13.67
C PHE A 10 7.82 -1.80 -14.77
N ASP A 11 8.32 -0.78 -15.45
CA ASP A 11 9.42 -0.89 -16.42
C ASP A 11 10.78 -0.89 -15.70
N ALA A 12 10.95 -1.83 -14.79
CA ALA A 12 12.17 -2.06 -14.03
C ALA A 12 12.19 -3.48 -13.45
N PRO A 13 13.40 -4.08 -13.29
CA PRO A 13 13.53 -5.43 -12.72
C PRO A 13 13.01 -5.52 -11.29
N TRP A 14 12.55 -6.72 -10.92
CA TRP A 14 11.98 -6.99 -9.59
C TRP A 14 12.93 -6.63 -8.43
N GLU A 15 14.21 -6.86 -8.55
CA GLU A 15 15.22 -6.53 -7.53
C GLU A 15 15.26 -5.04 -7.25
N ASN A 16 15.15 -4.23 -8.29
CA ASN A 16 15.13 -2.78 -8.18
C ASN A 16 13.82 -2.28 -7.55
N ILE A 17 12.69 -2.85 -7.99
CA ILE A 17 11.37 -2.48 -7.46
C ILE A 17 11.22 -2.89 -6.01
N SER A 18 11.60 -4.11 -5.62
CA SER A 18 11.50 -4.59 -4.23
C SER A 18 12.39 -3.79 -3.29
N SER A 19 13.60 -3.42 -3.72
CA SER A 19 14.51 -2.56 -2.97
C SER A 19 13.95 -1.14 -2.82
N ALA A 20 13.40 -0.54 -3.88
CA ALA A 20 12.75 0.77 -3.83
C ALA A 20 11.49 0.74 -2.96
N TRP A 21 10.71 -0.34 -3.01
CA TRP A 21 9.51 -0.54 -2.20
C TRP A 21 9.80 -0.48 -0.71
N LEU A 22 10.87 -1.13 -0.25
CA LEU A 22 11.28 -1.09 1.16
C LEU A 22 11.62 0.31 1.64
N ARG A 23 12.11 1.18 0.76
CA ARG A 23 12.60 2.54 1.06
C ARG A 23 11.67 3.64 0.55
N ARG A 24 10.44 3.30 0.16
CA ARG A 24 9.56 4.24 -0.55
C ARG A 24 9.06 5.44 0.28
N TYR A 25 9.21 5.39 1.59
CA TYR A 25 8.82 6.51 2.45
C TYR A 25 10.05 7.17 3.11
N PRO A 26 10.06 8.51 3.23
CA PRO A 26 9.11 9.46 2.64
C PRO A 26 9.33 9.68 1.13
N ASN A 27 8.28 10.09 0.40
CA ASN A 27 8.38 10.55 -0.98
C ASN A 27 7.29 11.59 -1.27
N PRO A 28 7.47 12.47 -2.30
CA PRO A 28 6.54 13.57 -2.56
C PRO A 28 5.16 13.13 -3.06
N TYR A 29 5.04 11.91 -3.60
CA TYR A 29 3.76 11.36 -4.08
C TYR A 29 2.92 10.70 -2.99
N SER A 30 3.48 10.55 -1.80
CA SER A 30 2.83 9.97 -0.62
C SER A 30 2.99 10.88 0.60
N SER A 31 2.85 12.20 0.40
CA SER A 31 2.97 13.22 1.45
C SER A 31 1.96 13.06 2.60
N HIS A 32 0.84 12.34 2.35
CA HIS A 32 -0.13 11.99 3.37
C HIS A 32 0.37 10.93 4.35
N VAL A 33 1.44 10.18 4.01
CA VAL A 33 2.13 9.28 4.94
C VAL A 33 3.16 10.09 5.71
N VAL A 34 2.83 10.45 6.95
CA VAL A 34 3.65 11.34 7.79
C VAL A 34 4.72 10.60 8.59
N SER A 35 4.53 9.30 8.83
CA SER A 35 5.56 8.42 9.37
C SER A 35 5.40 6.98 8.88
N ALA A 36 6.51 6.25 8.87
CA ALA A 36 6.58 4.84 8.51
C ALA A 36 7.63 4.16 9.38
N ASP A 37 7.22 3.64 10.53
CA ASP A 37 8.09 3.09 11.55
C ASP A 37 8.14 1.58 11.46
N VAL A 38 9.34 1.00 11.45
CA VAL A 38 9.52 -0.44 11.48
C VAL A 38 9.30 -0.94 12.91
N LEU A 39 8.30 -1.78 13.10
CA LEU A 39 7.98 -2.42 14.38
C LEU A 39 8.81 -3.69 14.56
N GLU A 40 8.92 -4.48 13.49
CA GLU A 40 9.64 -5.74 13.49
C GLU A 40 10.26 -6.00 12.11
N ARG A 41 11.44 -6.60 12.11
CA ARG A 41 12.10 -7.08 10.89
C ARG A 41 13.00 -8.26 11.22
N TYR A 42 12.84 -9.36 10.48
CA TYR A 42 13.66 -10.55 10.65
C TYR A 42 13.73 -11.37 9.36
N ILE A 43 14.72 -12.24 9.29
CA ILE A 43 14.85 -13.25 8.22
C ILE A 43 14.44 -14.58 8.82
N ASP A 44 13.51 -15.28 8.18
CA ASP A 44 13.05 -16.59 8.61
C ASP A 44 14.01 -17.73 8.18
N GLU A 45 13.72 -18.95 8.61
CA GLU A 45 14.52 -20.15 8.31
C GLU A 45 14.63 -20.46 6.80
N LYS A 46 13.72 -19.92 5.98
CA LYS A 46 13.72 -20.04 4.51
C LYS A 46 14.46 -18.91 3.81
N GLY A 47 15.09 -17.99 4.57
CA GLY A 47 15.80 -16.82 4.04
C GLY A 47 14.89 -15.71 3.55
N ARG A 48 13.62 -15.66 3.95
CA ARG A 48 12.67 -14.62 3.56
C ARG A 48 12.71 -13.46 4.56
N LEU A 49 12.73 -12.24 4.04
CA LEU A 49 12.69 -11.03 4.86
C LEU A 49 11.25 -10.68 5.21
N HIS A 50 10.93 -10.74 6.49
CA HIS A 50 9.66 -10.27 7.05
C HIS A 50 9.84 -8.86 7.60
N THR A 51 8.88 -7.99 7.33
CA THR A 51 8.86 -6.63 7.88
C THR A 51 7.43 -6.26 8.28
N GLU A 52 7.28 -5.74 9.49
CA GLU A 52 6.05 -5.11 9.95
C GLU A 52 6.32 -3.62 10.20
N ARG A 53 5.47 -2.74 9.65
CA ARG A 53 5.57 -1.29 9.80
C ARG A 53 4.26 -0.68 10.24
N LEU A 54 4.36 0.34 11.07
CA LEU A 54 3.25 1.22 11.39
C LEU A 54 3.34 2.48 10.51
N LEU A 55 2.33 2.69 9.69
CA LEU A 55 2.20 3.89 8.87
C LEU A 55 1.19 4.83 9.55
N VAL A 56 1.57 6.09 9.71
CA VAL A 56 0.63 7.13 10.13
C VAL A 56 0.27 7.95 8.89
N LYS A 57 -1.01 7.93 8.54
CA LYS A 57 -1.55 8.73 7.44
C LYS A 57 -2.32 9.92 7.98
N GLN A 58 -2.11 11.07 7.37
CA GLN A 58 -2.84 12.30 7.64
C GLN A 58 -3.43 12.81 6.33
N GLY A 59 -4.72 13.07 6.30
CA GLY A 59 -5.38 13.49 5.07
C GLY A 59 -6.73 14.14 5.33
N ARG A 60 -7.28 14.76 4.29
CA ARG A 60 -8.62 15.33 4.33
C ARG A 60 -9.64 14.22 4.12
N VAL A 61 -10.50 14.02 5.10
CA VAL A 61 -11.74 13.26 4.94
C VAL A 61 -12.81 14.14 4.30
N PRO A 62 -13.77 13.59 3.54
CA PRO A 62 -14.91 14.35 3.01
C PRO A 62 -15.67 15.03 4.14
N ARG A 63 -16.25 16.19 3.88
CA ARG A 63 -17.04 16.96 4.86
C ARG A 63 -18.07 16.07 5.59
N TRP A 64 -18.80 15.26 4.85
CA TRP A 64 -19.81 14.36 5.42
C TRP A 64 -19.21 13.28 6.35
N ALA A 65 -17.93 12.94 6.21
CA ALA A 65 -17.22 12.02 7.10
C ALA A 65 -16.53 12.76 8.24
N SER A 66 -16.06 13.99 8.03
CA SER A 66 -15.44 14.80 9.09
C SER A 66 -16.45 15.26 10.15
N GLU A 67 -17.71 15.48 9.77
CA GLU A 67 -18.81 15.79 10.70
C GLU A 67 -19.19 14.60 11.58
N LEU A 68 -19.03 13.38 11.05
CA LEU A 68 -19.27 12.12 11.81
C LEU A 68 -18.06 11.67 12.61
N LEU A 69 -16.88 12.11 12.23
CA LEU A 69 -15.61 11.54 12.66
C LEU A 69 -14.58 12.67 12.72
N ASN A 70 -14.25 13.09 13.89
CA ASN A 70 -13.14 14.02 14.11
C ASN A 70 -11.78 13.33 13.82
N VAL A 71 -11.61 12.80 12.57
CA VAL A 71 -10.47 12.00 12.15
C VAL A 71 -9.48 12.88 11.41
N SER A 72 -8.36 13.18 12.05
CA SER A 72 -7.23 13.87 11.42
C SER A 72 -6.10 12.92 11.02
N LYS A 73 -6.02 11.76 11.66
CA LYS A 73 -4.97 10.75 11.44
C LYS A 73 -5.57 9.36 11.36
N SER A 74 -4.91 8.47 10.60
CA SER A 74 -5.21 7.05 10.53
C SER A 74 -3.93 6.24 10.70
N TYR A 75 -4.04 5.13 11.42
CA TYR A 75 -2.97 4.17 11.66
C TYR A 75 -3.19 2.95 10.79
N ILE A 76 -2.17 2.63 10.00
CA ILE A 76 -2.17 1.51 9.06
C ILE A 76 -1.05 0.56 9.46
N LEU A 77 -1.37 -0.69 9.62
CA LEU A 77 -0.36 -1.73 9.76
C LEU A 77 -0.03 -2.29 8.38
N GLU A 78 1.25 -2.39 8.08
CA GLU A 78 1.76 -2.98 6.85
C GLU A 78 2.67 -4.15 7.20
N ARG A 79 2.37 -5.29 6.60
CA ARG A 79 3.20 -6.50 6.66
C ARG A 79 3.73 -6.82 5.29
N SER A 80 4.97 -7.26 5.21
CA SER A 80 5.55 -7.69 3.95
C SER A 80 6.48 -8.89 4.12
N ILE A 81 6.54 -9.68 3.06
CA ILE A 81 7.46 -10.82 2.94
C ILE A 81 8.17 -10.67 1.60
N ILE A 82 9.49 -10.64 1.62
CA ILE A 82 10.33 -10.66 0.42
C ILE A 82 11.07 -11.99 0.37
N ASP A 83 10.80 -12.76 -0.67
CA ASP A 83 11.48 -14.02 -0.98
C ASP A 83 12.40 -13.80 -2.20
N ALA A 84 13.70 -13.66 -1.94
CA ALA A 84 14.68 -13.43 -3.00
C ALA A 84 14.86 -14.65 -3.92
N ASN A 85 14.67 -15.87 -3.39
CA ASN A 85 14.80 -17.09 -4.17
C ASN A 85 13.65 -17.25 -5.18
N LYS A 86 12.44 -16.88 -4.77
CA LYS A 86 11.26 -16.88 -5.64
C LYS A 86 11.11 -15.60 -6.44
N ARG A 87 11.88 -14.54 -6.12
CA ARG A 87 11.73 -13.20 -6.66
C ARG A 87 10.28 -12.72 -6.48
N GLU A 88 9.79 -12.80 -5.26
CA GLU A 88 8.42 -12.44 -4.88
C GLU A 88 8.41 -11.49 -3.68
N LEU A 89 7.65 -10.40 -3.79
CA LEU A 89 7.30 -9.54 -2.67
C LEU A 89 5.80 -9.58 -2.49
N LEU A 90 5.37 -9.95 -1.30
CA LEU A 90 3.98 -9.90 -0.85
C LEU A 90 3.84 -8.80 0.18
N SER A 91 2.79 -8.01 0.08
CA SER A 91 2.44 -7.03 1.11
C SER A 91 0.96 -7.04 1.43
N GLU A 92 0.67 -6.82 2.69
CA GLU A 92 -0.66 -6.64 3.23
C GLU A 92 -0.69 -5.34 4.02
N THR A 93 -1.66 -4.49 3.76
CA THR A 93 -1.91 -3.28 4.54
C THR A 93 -3.35 -3.24 5.01
N PHE A 94 -3.56 -2.82 6.25
CA PHE A 94 -4.91 -2.66 6.80
C PHE A 94 -4.93 -1.56 7.88
N ASN A 95 -6.07 -0.88 7.99
CA ASN A 95 -6.25 0.08 9.07
C ASN A 95 -6.51 -0.63 10.40
N ILE A 96 -5.92 -0.10 11.47
CA ILE A 96 -6.09 -0.63 12.84
C ILE A 96 -6.95 0.28 13.73
N ASP A 97 -7.31 1.44 13.21
CA ASP A 97 -8.20 2.40 13.85
C ASP A 97 -9.47 2.65 13.01
N HIS A 98 -10.40 3.39 13.55
CA HIS A 98 -11.67 3.75 12.88
C HIS A 98 -12.48 2.56 12.33
N LEU A 99 -12.31 1.38 12.93
CA LEU A 99 -12.93 0.12 12.45
C LEU A 99 -14.47 0.13 12.51
N LYS A 100 -15.06 1.01 13.31
CA LYS A 100 -16.51 1.26 13.34
C LYS A 100 -17.01 1.99 12.10
N LEU A 101 -16.11 2.63 11.35
CA LEU A 101 -16.41 3.32 10.11
C LEU A 101 -16.07 2.50 8.89
N LEU A 102 -14.82 2.03 8.82
CA LEU A 102 -14.24 1.39 7.65
C LEU A 102 -13.23 0.34 8.07
N LYS A 103 -13.32 -0.83 7.44
CA LYS A 103 -12.26 -1.82 7.38
C LYS A 103 -11.73 -1.82 5.95
N ALA A 104 -10.48 -1.40 5.76
CA ALA A 104 -9.79 -1.38 4.48
C ALA A 104 -8.61 -2.34 4.54
N MET A 105 -8.49 -3.19 3.53
CA MET A 105 -7.36 -4.11 3.38
C MET A 105 -6.87 -4.02 1.95
N GLU A 106 -5.56 -4.06 1.77
CA GLU A 106 -4.90 -4.06 0.47
C GLU A 106 -3.82 -5.14 0.45
N TYR A 107 -3.84 -5.98 -0.57
CA TYR A 107 -2.86 -7.01 -0.83
C TYR A 107 -2.17 -6.71 -2.14
N ASN A 108 -0.85 -6.77 -2.15
CA ASN A 108 -0.05 -6.62 -3.36
C ASN A 108 0.92 -7.79 -3.50
N ARG A 109 1.08 -8.24 -4.73
CA ARG A 109 2.07 -9.21 -5.14
C ARG A 109 2.91 -8.62 -6.26
N TYR A 110 4.22 -8.58 -6.04
CA TYR A 110 5.21 -8.12 -7.00
C TYR A 110 6.09 -9.30 -7.40
N GLN A 111 6.22 -9.54 -8.69
CA GLN A 111 7.05 -10.62 -9.23
C GLN A 111 7.59 -10.21 -10.61
N PRO A 112 8.67 -10.84 -11.11
CA PRO A 112 9.08 -10.63 -12.49
C PRO A 112 7.91 -10.86 -13.45
N SER A 113 7.77 -10.02 -14.47
CA SER A 113 6.77 -10.25 -15.52
C SER A 113 7.07 -11.56 -16.23
N GLN A 114 6.02 -12.32 -16.56
CA GLN A 114 6.16 -13.58 -17.27
C GLN A 114 6.61 -13.38 -18.72
N GLU A 115 6.25 -12.22 -19.32
CA GLU A 115 6.58 -11.89 -20.70
C GLU A 115 7.97 -11.28 -20.84
N ASP A 116 8.40 -10.52 -19.83
CA ASP A 116 9.67 -9.80 -19.84
C ASP A 116 10.25 -9.68 -18.44
N SER A 117 11.26 -10.48 -18.10
CA SER A 117 11.91 -10.49 -16.78
C SER A 117 12.63 -9.18 -16.42
N SER A 118 12.82 -8.26 -17.36
CA SER A 118 13.31 -6.90 -17.08
C SER A 118 12.25 -5.98 -16.50
N LYS A 119 11.00 -6.45 -16.42
CA LYS A 119 9.84 -5.76 -15.85
C LYS A 119 9.32 -6.47 -14.62
N THR A 120 8.56 -5.73 -13.82
CA THR A 120 7.90 -6.23 -12.61
C THR A 120 6.39 -6.16 -12.75
N SER A 121 5.73 -7.30 -12.69
CA SER A 121 4.28 -7.41 -12.63
C SER A 121 3.78 -7.17 -11.21
N ILE A 122 2.66 -6.44 -11.08
CA ILE A 122 1.98 -6.19 -9.82
C ILE A 122 0.54 -6.62 -9.93
N THR A 123 0.11 -7.43 -8.98
CA THR A 123 -1.31 -7.72 -8.75
C THR A 123 -1.74 -7.06 -7.46
N THR A 124 -2.79 -6.24 -7.51
CA THR A 124 -3.37 -5.55 -6.34
C THR A 124 -4.81 -6.02 -6.12
N LEU A 125 -5.13 -6.33 -4.87
CA LEU A 125 -6.48 -6.61 -4.41
C LEU A 125 -6.76 -5.69 -3.22
N ALA A 126 -7.78 -4.84 -3.32
CA ALA A 126 -8.24 -4.04 -2.19
C ALA A 126 -9.69 -4.37 -1.81
N GLN A 127 -9.96 -4.37 -0.52
CA GLN A 127 -11.25 -4.68 0.06
C GLN A 127 -11.67 -3.58 1.02
N PHE A 128 -12.92 -3.13 0.90
CA PHE A 128 -13.51 -2.10 1.73
C PHE A 128 -14.82 -2.59 2.31
N ALA A 129 -14.93 -2.62 3.62
CA ALA A 129 -16.15 -2.95 4.34
C ALA A 129 -16.46 -1.87 5.38
N SER A 130 -17.72 -1.45 5.43
CA SER A 130 -18.18 -0.49 6.43
C SER A 130 -19.37 -1.08 7.20
N PRO A 131 -19.32 -1.10 8.54
CA PRO A 131 -20.41 -1.61 9.37
C PRO A 131 -21.55 -0.60 9.55
N LEU A 132 -21.44 0.60 8.99
CA LEU A 132 -22.46 1.65 9.12
C LEU A 132 -23.77 1.23 8.44
N ARG A 133 -24.89 1.54 9.11
CA ARG A 133 -26.25 1.26 8.65
C ARG A 133 -26.82 2.43 7.84
N LEU A 134 -28.08 2.31 7.42
CA LEU A 134 -28.87 3.35 6.73
C LEU A 134 -28.24 3.89 5.43
N GLY A 135 -27.54 3.03 4.68
CA GLY A 135 -26.91 3.41 3.41
C GLY A 135 -25.55 4.13 3.55
N LEU A 136 -25.19 4.59 4.75
CA LEU A 136 -23.91 5.26 5.00
C LEU A 136 -22.71 4.35 4.69
N GLY A 137 -22.78 3.08 5.05
CA GLY A 137 -21.73 2.10 4.77
C GLY A 137 -21.45 1.96 3.27
N ARG A 138 -22.51 1.93 2.43
CA ARG A 138 -22.38 1.90 0.96
C ARG A 138 -21.73 3.19 0.44
N ARG A 139 -22.06 4.34 1.03
CA ARG A 139 -21.47 5.63 0.64
C ARG A 139 -19.98 5.68 0.94
N VAL A 140 -19.56 5.19 2.12
CA VAL A 140 -18.15 5.05 2.51
C VAL A 140 -17.40 4.15 1.51
N GLN A 141 -17.93 2.95 1.25
CA GLN A 141 -17.30 1.99 0.33
C GLN A 141 -17.17 2.55 -1.09
N LYS A 142 -18.21 3.19 -1.64
CA LYS A 142 -18.16 3.85 -2.95
C LYS A 142 -17.10 4.95 -3.01
N TYR A 143 -17.00 5.75 -1.95
CA TYR A 143 -15.97 6.78 -1.86
C TYR A 143 -14.56 6.18 -1.90
N CYS A 144 -14.30 5.13 -1.12
CA CYS A 144 -13.01 4.43 -1.13
C CYS A 144 -12.69 3.86 -2.51
N LEU A 145 -13.63 3.15 -3.15
CA LEU A 145 -13.46 2.60 -4.50
C LEU A 145 -13.12 3.68 -5.53
N LYS A 146 -13.76 4.85 -5.45
CA LYS A 146 -13.52 5.95 -6.38
C LYS A 146 -12.13 6.57 -6.21
N ARG A 147 -11.64 6.65 -4.96
CA ARG A 147 -10.35 7.29 -4.64
C ARG A 147 -9.15 6.35 -4.75
N PHE A 148 -9.38 5.05 -4.64
CA PHE A 148 -8.31 4.06 -4.58
C PHE A 148 -7.40 4.04 -5.81
N PRO A 149 -7.89 4.13 -7.07
CA PRO A 149 -7.02 4.18 -8.25
C PRO A 149 -6.01 5.33 -8.23
N GLU A 150 -6.42 6.51 -7.78
CA GLU A 150 -5.52 7.67 -7.64
C GLU A 150 -4.43 7.40 -6.59
N GLN A 151 -4.79 6.75 -5.49
CA GLN A 151 -3.83 6.36 -4.44
C GLN A 151 -2.82 5.34 -4.95
N LEU A 152 -3.25 4.36 -5.77
CA LEU A 152 -2.36 3.40 -6.42
C LEU A 152 -1.35 4.09 -7.34
N ILE A 153 -1.81 5.03 -8.17
CA ILE A 153 -0.93 5.81 -9.05
C ILE A 153 0.11 6.57 -8.23
N GLY A 154 -0.30 7.23 -7.15
CA GLY A 154 0.60 7.93 -6.23
C GLY A 154 1.64 7.00 -5.60
N SER A 155 1.21 5.85 -5.10
CA SER A 155 2.09 4.83 -4.51
C SER A 155 3.14 4.33 -5.51
N ARG A 156 2.73 4.03 -6.74
CA ARG A 156 3.63 3.59 -7.81
C ARG A 156 4.64 4.67 -8.23
N ARG A 157 4.20 5.91 -8.35
CA ARG A 157 5.08 7.05 -8.60
C ARG A 157 6.10 7.24 -7.48
N GLY A 158 5.69 7.02 -6.23
CA GLY A 158 6.59 7.06 -5.07
C GLY A 158 7.70 6.01 -5.15
N ILE A 159 7.40 4.78 -5.55
CA ILE A 159 8.39 3.71 -5.76
C ILE A 159 9.36 4.09 -6.87
N LEU A 160 8.86 4.57 -8.01
CA LEU A 160 9.69 4.99 -9.15
C LEU A 160 10.57 6.19 -8.81
N TYR A 161 10.06 7.16 -8.05
CA TYR A 161 10.83 8.30 -7.57
C TYR A 161 12.04 7.86 -6.75
N VAL A 162 11.83 6.96 -5.79
CA VAL A 162 12.89 6.42 -4.94
C VAL A 162 13.90 5.62 -5.77
N LEU A 163 13.42 4.81 -6.71
CA LEU A 163 14.29 4.07 -7.62
C LEU A 163 15.20 4.99 -8.43
N GLN A 164 14.68 6.07 -9.00
CA GLN A 164 15.45 7.06 -9.76
C GLN A 164 16.46 7.77 -8.88
N LYS A 165 16.06 8.17 -7.67
CA LYS A 165 16.95 8.84 -6.71
C LYS A 165 18.15 7.98 -6.35
N TYR A 166 17.98 6.67 -6.16
CA TYR A 166 19.10 5.77 -5.83
C TYR A 166 19.97 5.44 -7.05
N LYS A 167 19.43 5.42 -8.26
CA LYS A 167 20.24 5.26 -9.49
C LYS A 167 21.19 6.44 -9.73
N SER A 168 20.83 7.64 -9.29
CA SER A 168 21.67 8.84 -9.45
C SER A 168 22.87 8.88 -8.49
N PHE A 169 22.93 7.99 -7.49
CA PHE A 169 24.02 7.86 -6.53
C PHE A 169 24.93 6.64 -6.80
N SER A 170 24.62 5.86 -7.84
CA SER A 170 25.43 4.73 -8.31
C SER A 170 26.25 5.12 -9.53
#